data_e73647ebbadedb08a493c06c56adc217
#
_entry.id   e73647ebbadedb08a493c06c56adc217
#
_cell.length_a   1.000
_cell.length_b   1.000
_cell.length_c   1.000
_cell.angle_alpha   90.00
_cell.angle_beta   90.00
_cell.angle_gamma   90.00
#
_symmetry.space_group_name_H-M   'P 1'
#
loop_
_entity.id
_entity.type
_entity.pdbx_description
1 polymer ?
#
loop_
_entity_poly.entity_id
_entity_poly.type
_entity_poly.pdbx_seq_one_letter_code
_entity_poly.pdbx_strand_id
1 'polypeptide(L)'
;IDKTGKPLYATTVIPGRGAWLEYETDSNDVMWVRIDRTRKLPMTVLLRAIGYGTDNEITDLLGTEEHLQATLERDTTKSVEAGLLEIYKKLRPGEPPTVDSANTLISGLLFDPKRYDLAKVGRYKFNKKLALSARIAGGIAAENVVHPETGEILAAAGETISRELADQIQRAGVNCVVLHTENERGSFDIKVIGNNFADASAFLS
;
A
#
# COMPACT_ATOMS: atom_id res chain seq x y z
N ILE A 1 20.70 4.19 3.58
CA ILE A 1 20.98 5.36 4.44
C ILE A 1 21.43 6.48 3.51
N ASP A 2 20.87 7.66 3.68
CA ASP A 2 21.28 8.86 2.95
C ASP A 2 22.59 9.44 3.52
N LYS A 3 23.06 10.55 2.94
CA LYS A 3 24.29 11.23 3.38
C LYS A 3 24.22 11.81 4.83
N THR A 4 23.02 11.93 5.38
CA THR A 4 22.76 12.44 6.73
C THR A 4 22.57 11.34 7.77
N GLY A 5 22.64 10.07 7.36
CA GLY A 5 22.40 8.91 8.23
C GLY A 5 20.93 8.48 8.30
N LYS A 6 20.02 9.13 7.56
CA LYS A 6 18.59 8.81 7.55
C LYS A 6 18.35 7.49 6.82
N PRO A 7 17.57 6.55 7.38
CA PRO A 7 17.23 5.31 6.70
C PRO A 7 16.32 5.60 5.49
N LEU A 8 16.65 5.01 4.35
CA LEU A 8 15.83 5.01 3.15
C LEU A 8 15.30 3.61 2.90
N TYR A 9 14.08 3.53 2.43
CA TYR A 9 13.38 2.27 2.18
C TYR A 9 13.17 2.05 0.70
N ALA A 10 13.32 0.82 0.25
CA ALA A 10 13.04 0.41 -1.12
C ALA A 10 12.45 -1.00 -1.13
N THR A 11 11.50 -1.21 -2.01
CA THR A 11 10.93 -2.54 -2.26
C THR A 11 10.52 -2.65 -3.71
N THR A 12 10.56 -3.87 -4.24
CA THR A 12 10.17 -4.14 -5.62
C THR A 12 9.19 -5.29 -5.65
N VAL A 13 8.08 -5.08 -6.35
CA VAL A 13 7.11 -6.13 -6.69
C VAL A 13 7.52 -6.71 -8.03
N ILE A 14 7.99 -7.96 -8.02
CA ILE A 14 8.43 -8.69 -9.20
C ILE A 14 7.40 -9.79 -9.48
N PRO A 15 6.48 -9.60 -10.46
CA PRO A 15 5.55 -10.63 -10.84
C PRO A 15 6.26 -11.77 -11.60
N GLY A 16 5.65 -12.94 -11.65
CA GLY A 16 6.10 -14.03 -12.53
C GLY A 16 5.96 -13.66 -14.01
N ARG A 17 4.97 -12.82 -14.31
CA ARG A 17 4.74 -12.23 -15.62
C ARG A 17 4.15 -10.85 -15.46
N GLY A 18 4.69 -9.84 -16.14
CA GLY A 18 4.17 -8.49 -16.18
C GLY A 18 5.16 -7.43 -15.71
N ALA A 19 4.67 -6.21 -15.58
CA ALA A 19 5.46 -5.05 -15.20
C ALA A 19 5.93 -5.09 -13.75
N TRP A 20 7.13 -4.61 -13.51
CA TRP A 20 7.66 -4.41 -12.15
C TRP A 20 7.10 -3.12 -11.57
N LEU A 21 6.86 -3.15 -10.27
CA LEU A 21 6.58 -1.97 -9.47
C LEU A 21 7.72 -1.78 -8.47
N GLU A 22 8.44 -0.68 -8.60
CA GLU A 22 9.57 -0.36 -7.74
C GLU A 22 9.19 0.83 -6.86
N TYR A 23 9.23 0.63 -5.55
CA TYR A 23 8.94 1.67 -4.57
C TYR A 23 10.20 2.10 -3.86
N GLU A 24 10.38 3.39 -3.64
CA GLU A 24 11.49 3.96 -2.89
C GLU A 24 11.06 5.17 -2.08
N THR A 25 11.70 5.42 -0.94
CA THR A 25 11.62 6.70 -0.23
C THR A 25 12.86 7.53 -0.52
N ASP A 26 12.73 8.84 -0.51
CA ASP A 26 13.86 9.75 -0.63
C ASP A 26 14.18 10.46 0.70
N SER A 27 15.21 11.29 0.70
CA SER A 27 15.63 12.05 1.87
C SER A 27 14.60 13.07 2.39
N ASN A 28 13.59 13.39 1.58
CA ASN A 28 12.48 14.29 1.91
C ASN A 28 11.23 13.53 2.37
N ASP A 29 11.34 12.24 2.70
CA ASP A 29 10.25 11.35 3.10
C ASP A 29 9.21 11.08 1.99
N VAL A 30 9.45 11.49 0.77
CA VAL A 30 8.53 11.24 -0.34
C VAL A 30 8.64 9.78 -0.79
N MET A 31 7.50 9.13 -0.88
CA MET A 31 7.38 7.78 -1.44
C MET A 31 7.17 7.85 -2.95
N TRP A 32 8.08 7.23 -3.69
CA TRP A 32 8.07 7.19 -5.14
C TRP A 32 7.73 5.81 -5.65
N VAL A 33 7.14 5.74 -6.83
CA VAL A 33 6.93 4.50 -7.58
C VAL A 33 7.44 4.63 -9.00
N ARG A 34 8.08 3.56 -9.50
CA ARG A 34 8.38 3.35 -10.94
C ARG A 34 7.53 2.21 -11.45
N ILE A 35 6.87 2.44 -12.56
CA ILE A 35 6.04 1.45 -13.22
C ILE A 35 6.76 1.04 -14.51
N ASP A 36 7.10 -0.24 -14.63
CA ASP A 36 7.73 -0.80 -15.83
C ASP A 36 8.98 -0.01 -16.30
N ARG A 37 9.91 0.27 -15.38
CA ARG A 37 11.18 0.97 -15.63
C ARG A 37 11.05 2.42 -16.13
N THR A 38 9.91 3.03 -15.97
CA THR A 38 9.71 4.44 -16.35
C THR A 38 10.28 5.40 -15.30
N ARG A 39 10.16 6.70 -15.55
CA ARG A 39 10.53 7.72 -14.56
C ARG A 39 9.59 7.64 -13.34
N LYS A 40 10.16 7.87 -12.15
CA LYS A 40 9.42 7.81 -10.90
C LYS A 40 8.32 8.87 -10.81
N LEU A 41 7.25 8.48 -10.13
CA LEU A 41 6.09 9.28 -9.79
C LEU A 41 5.86 9.22 -8.27
N PRO A 42 5.26 10.23 -7.64
CA PRO A 42 4.73 10.06 -6.29
C PRO A 42 3.83 8.83 -6.21
N MET A 43 4.00 8.00 -5.18
CA MET A 43 3.21 6.76 -5.04
C MET A 43 1.70 7.02 -5.00
N THR A 44 1.28 8.17 -4.48
CA THR A 44 -0.12 8.60 -4.42
C THR A 44 -0.76 8.74 -5.80
N VAL A 45 0.01 9.07 -6.84
CA VAL A 45 -0.49 9.11 -8.23
C VAL A 45 -0.98 7.72 -8.67
N LEU A 46 -0.25 6.66 -8.34
CA LEU A 46 -0.68 5.29 -8.61
C LEU A 46 -1.94 4.93 -7.81
N LEU A 47 -2.01 5.30 -6.53
CA LEU A 47 -3.20 5.06 -5.70
C LEU A 47 -4.44 5.73 -6.29
N ARG A 48 -4.32 6.97 -6.78
CA ARG A 48 -5.42 7.67 -7.44
C ARG A 48 -5.85 6.94 -8.71
N ALA A 49 -4.91 6.55 -9.53
CA ALA A 49 -5.18 5.86 -10.79
C ALA A 49 -5.92 4.52 -10.61
N ILE A 50 -5.70 3.82 -9.50
CA ILE A 50 -6.39 2.55 -9.20
C ILE A 50 -7.71 2.73 -8.43
N GLY A 51 -8.13 3.97 -8.12
CA GLY A 51 -9.46 4.26 -7.60
C GLY A 51 -9.54 5.14 -6.37
N TYR A 52 -8.43 5.43 -5.68
CA TYR A 52 -8.40 6.31 -4.49
C TYR A 52 -8.10 7.74 -4.92
N GLY A 53 -9.11 8.44 -5.46
CA GLY A 53 -8.94 9.70 -6.18
C GLY A 53 -8.59 10.90 -5.30
N THR A 54 -9.16 11.01 -4.11
CA THR A 54 -8.99 12.15 -3.21
C THR A 54 -7.92 11.91 -2.15
N ASP A 55 -7.38 13.00 -1.58
CA ASP A 55 -6.44 12.92 -0.45
C ASP A 55 -7.10 12.20 0.74
N ASN A 56 -8.39 12.47 1.00
CA ASN A 56 -9.12 11.83 2.09
C ASN A 56 -9.25 10.32 1.89
N GLU A 57 -9.57 9.84 0.69
CA GLU A 57 -9.63 8.40 0.40
C GLU A 57 -8.28 7.72 0.64
N ILE A 58 -7.18 8.37 0.27
CA ILE A 58 -5.83 7.85 0.50
C ILE A 58 -5.50 7.82 1.99
N THR A 59 -5.79 8.90 2.74
CA THR A 59 -5.54 8.97 4.18
C THR A 59 -6.45 8.04 4.97
N ASP A 60 -7.69 7.84 4.56
CA ASP A 60 -8.61 6.87 5.16
C ASP A 60 -8.10 5.42 4.97
N LEU A 61 -7.48 5.13 3.83
CA LEU A 61 -6.89 3.81 3.56
C LEU A 61 -5.60 3.58 4.36
N LEU A 62 -4.65 4.51 4.30
CA LEU A 62 -3.28 4.31 4.78
C LEU A 62 -2.99 4.96 6.14
N GLY A 63 -3.85 5.84 6.63
CA GLY A 63 -3.60 6.66 7.82
C GLY A 63 -2.86 7.96 7.50
N THR A 64 -2.47 8.68 8.57
CA THR A 64 -1.79 9.98 8.49
C THR A 64 -0.35 9.85 8.98
N GLU A 65 0.53 9.38 8.14
CA GLU A 65 1.95 9.17 8.46
C GLU A 65 2.81 10.17 7.68
N GLU A 66 3.97 10.54 8.23
CA GLU A 66 4.84 11.61 7.68
C GLU A 66 5.21 11.39 6.21
N HIS A 67 5.58 10.16 5.82
CA HIS A 67 5.93 9.87 4.43
C HIS A 67 4.74 10.03 3.49
N LEU A 68 3.54 9.67 3.96
CA LEU A 68 2.33 9.88 3.18
C LEU A 68 2.03 11.37 3.02
N GLN A 69 2.16 12.17 4.09
CA GLN A 69 1.95 13.61 4.02
C GLN A 69 2.93 14.28 3.04
N ALA A 70 4.22 13.98 3.15
CA ALA A 70 5.24 14.48 2.23
C ALA A 70 4.96 14.09 0.78
N THR A 71 4.45 12.88 0.56
CA THR A 71 4.09 12.38 -0.77
C THR A 71 2.86 13.10 -1.34
N LEU A 72 1.84 13.33 -0.53
CA LEU A 72 0.64 14.09 -0.93
C LEU A 72 0.97 15.55 -1.28
N GLU A 73 1.88 16.17 -0.54
CA GLU A 73 2.35 17.53 -0.85
C GLU A 73 3.12 17.59 -2.19
N ARG A 74 3.82 16.52 -2.54
CA ARG A 74 4.57 16.42 -3.78
C ARG A 74 3.68 16.07 -4.98
N ASP A 75 2.54 15.43 -4.74
CA ASP A 75 1.58 15.00 -5.76
C ASP A 75 0.71 16.17 -6.21
N THR A 76 0.79 16.52 -7.49
CA THR A 76 -0.02 17.58 -8.10
C THR A 76 -1.38 17.09 -8.60
N THR A 77 -1.60 15.78 -8.65
CA THR A 77 -2.88 15.19 -9.06
C THR A 77 -3.90 15.21 -7.92
N LYS A 78 -5.18 15.32 -8.24
CA LYS A 78 -6.26 15.42 -7.23
C LYS A 78 -7.48 14.57 -7.54
N SER A 79 -7.42 13.75 -8.58
CA SER A 79 -8.51 12.87 -8.99
C SER A 79 -7.99 11.58 -9.62
N VAL A 80 -8.88 10.60 -9.78
CA VAL A 80 -8.59 9.35 -10.50
C VAL A 80 -8.11 9.65 -11.92
N GLU A 81 -8.80 10.50 -12.63
CA GLU A 81 -8.52 10.88 -14.01
C GLU A 81 -7.15 11.55 -14.14
N ALA A 82 -6.84 12.48 -13.23
CA ALA A 82 -5.53 13.14 -13.21
C ALA A 82 -4.38 12.14 -12.96
N GLY A 83 -4.57 11.20 -12.04
CA GLY A 83 -3.61 10.12 -11.77
C GLY A 83 -3.39 9.22 -13.00
N LEU A 84 -4.47 8.80 -13.65
CA LEU A 84 -4.41 8.00 -14.89
C LEU A 84 -3.63 8.72 -15.98
N LEU A 85 -3.91 9.99 -16.23
CA LEU A 85 -3.23 10.78 -17.26
C LEU A 85 -1.74 10.97 -16.97
N GLU A 86 -1.36 11.21 -15.71
CA GLU A 86 0.05 11.33 -15.34
C GLU A 86 0.83 10.03 -15.57
N ILE A 87 0.27 8.88 -15.22
CA ILE A 87 0.90 7.59 -15.48
C ILE A 87 1.01 7.33 -16.99
N TYR A 88 -0.05 7.63 -17.74
CA TYR A 88 -0.03 7.45 -19.20
C TYR A 88 1.08 8.25 -19.86
N LYS A 89 1.27 9.51 -19.47
CA LYS A 89 2.37 10.36 -19.99
C LYS A 89 3.75 9.77 -19.74
N LYS A 90 3.94 9.03 -18.63
CA LYS A 90 5.21 8.35 -18.32
C LYS A 90 5.40 7.07 -19.12
N LEU A 91 4.34 6.30 -19.33
CA LEU A 91 4.37 5.02 -20.05
C LEU A 91 4.41 5.19 -21.57
N ARG A 92 3.77 6.25 -22.08
CA ARG A 92 3.62 6.58 -23.50
C ARG A 92 4.01 8.03 -23.79
N PRO A 93 5.30 8.38 -23.65
CA PRO A 93 5.75 9.74 -23.96
C PRO A 93 5.46 10.12 -25.41
N GLY A 94 4.91 11.31 -25.61
CA GLY A 94 4.63 11.83 -26.95
C GLY A 94 3.26 11.44 -27.53
N GLU A 95 2.52 10.54 -26.89
CA GLU A 95 1.13 10.24 -27.27
C GLU A 95 0.16 11.17 -26.52
N PRO A 96 -0.89 11.67 -27.19
CA PRO A 96 -1.91 12.48 -26.51
C PRO A 96 -2.67 11.63 -25.50
N PRO A 97 -2.66 12.01 -24.19
CA PRO A 97 -3.29 11.23 -23.16
C PRO A 97 -4.81 11.44 -23.17
N THR A 98 -5.57 10.35 -23.08
CA THR A 98 -7.01 10.35 -22.77
C THR A 98 -7.27 9.46 -21.59
N VAL A 99 -8.34 9.72 -20.85
CA VAL A 99 -8.72 8.92 -19.66
C VAL A 99 -8.99 7.47 -20.07
N ASP A 100 -9.70 7.24 -21.17
CA ASP A 100 -10.02 5.89 -21.64
C ASP A 100 -8.78 5.11 -22.05
N SER A 101 -7.87 5.74 -22.80
CA SER A 101 -6.60 5.11 -23.20
C SER A 101 -5.72 4.80 -21.97
N ALA A 102 -5.66 5.71 -21.00
CA ALA A 102 -4.91 5.54 -19.77
C ALA A 102 -5.50 4.40 -18.92
N ASN A 103 -6.81 4.36 -18.75
CA ASN A 103 -7.47 3.29 -18.01
C ASN A 103 -7.26 1.93 -18.68
N THR A 104 -7.39 1.84 -19.99
CA THR A 104 -7.14 0.61 -20.75
C THR A 104 -5.69 0.14 -20.59
N LEU A 105 -4.73 1.06 -20.69
CA LEU A 105 -3.31 0.74 -20.55
C LEU A 105 -2.98 0.21 -19.14
N ILE A 106 -3.42 0.90 -18.10
CA ILE A 106 -3.12 0.54 -16.71
C ILE A 106 -3.85 -0.73 -16.31
N SER A 107 -5.10 -0.88 -16.69
CA SER A 107 -5.88 -2.12 -16.45
C SER A 107 -5.23 -3.32 -17.14
N GLY A 108 -4.78 -3.17 -18.38
CA GLY A 108 -4.06 -4.23 -19.09
C GLY A 108 -2.69 -4.54 -18.48
N LEU A 109 -2.01 -3.53 -17.94
CA LEU A 109 -0.66 -3.69 -17.40
C LEU A 109 -0.65 -4.39 -16.03
N LEU A 110 -1.62 -4.11 -15.15
CA LEU A 110 -1.62 -4.54 -13.75
C LEU A 110 -2.76 -5.49 -13.38
N PHE A 111 -3.87 -5.50 -14.11
CA PHE A 111 -5.09 -6.22 -13.74
C PHE A 111 -5.57 -7.25 -14.78
N ASP A 112 -4.94 -7.32 -15.94
CA ASP A 112 -5.25 -8.37 -16.92
C ASP A 112 -4.50 -9.66 -16.56
N PRO A 113 -5.20 -10.75 -16.18
CA PRO A 113 -4.56 -12.00 -15.78
C PRO A 113 -3.76 -12.67 -16.90
N LYS A 114 -3.97 -12.29 -18.15
CA LYS A 114 -3.16 -12.76 -19.29
C LYS A 114 -1.80 -12.05 -19.38
N ARG A 115 -1.70 -10.85 -18.83
CA ARG A 115 -0.51 -10.00 -18.91
C ARG A 115 0.22 -9.83 -17.59
N TYR A 116 -0.48 -10.01 -16.47
CA TYR A 116 0.07 -9.84 -15.13
C TYR A 116 -0.30 -11.02 -14.24
N ASP A 117 0.70 -11.70 -13.69
CA ASP A 117 0.51 -12.78 -12.74
C ASP A 117 1.68 -12.84 -11.77
N LEU A 118 1.38 -12.85 -10.49
CA LEU A 118 2.37 -13.00 -9.41
C LEU A 118 2.96 -14.41 -9.35
N ALA A 119 2.27 -15.40 -9.94
CA ALA A 119 2.54 -16.82 -9.80
C ALA A 119 2.46 -17.34 -8.35
N LYS A 120 2.51 -18.65 -8.15
CA LYS A 120 2.40 -19.27 -6.82
C LYS A 120 3.51 -18.82 -5.86
N VAL A 121 4.74 -18.72 -6.36
CA VAL A 121 5.90 -18.28 -5.55
C VAL A 121 5.76 -16.82 -5.11
N GLY A 122 5.32 -15.93 -6.01
CA GLY A 122 5.08 -14.53 -5.70
C GLY A 122 3.98 -14.36 -4.66
N ARG A 123 2.86 -15.06 -4.81
CA ARG A 123 1.74 -15.06 -3.85
C ARG A 123 2.18 -15.57 -2.48
N TYR A 124 2.93 -16.65 -2.44
CA TYR A 124 3.50 -17.16 -1.18
C TYR A 124 4.41 -16.14 -0.49
N LYS A 125 5.31 -15.49 -1.24
CA LYS A 125 6.19 -14.45 -0.69
C LYS A 125 5.42 -13.25 -0.17
N PHE A 126 4.38 -12.81 -0.87
CA PHE A 126 3.48 -11.75 -0.40
C PHE A 126 2.81 -12.14 0.90
N ASN A 127 2.18 -13.30 0.95
CA ASN A 127 1.50 -13.79 2.15
C ASN A 127 2.47 -13.92 3.34
N LYS A 128 3.70 -14.37 3.10
CA LYS A 128 4.71 -14.50 4.14
C LYS A 128 5.24 -13.15 4.64
N LYS A 129 5.57 -12.24 3.72
CA LYS A 129 6.20 -10.94 4.07
C LYS A 129 5.19 -9.90 4.54
N LEU A 130 3.97 -9.95 4.01
CA LEU A 130 2.90 -8.99 4.31
C LEU A 130 1.82 -9.57 5.24
N ALA A 131 2.08 -10.72 5.85
CA ALA A 131 1.18 -11.29 6.85
C ALA A 131 0.92 -10.28 7.98
N LEU A 132 -0.34 -10.03 8.29
CA LEU A 132 -0.73 -9.10 9.34
C LEU A 132 -0.09 -9.47 10.67
N SER A 133 -0.16 -10.75 11.04
CA SER A 133 0.37 -11.26 12.30
C SER A 133 1.86 -10.96 12.49
N ALA A 134 2.67 -11.11 11.44
CA ALA A 134 4.10 -10.83 11.50
C ALA A 134 4.43 -9.35 11.72
N ARG A 135 3.54 -8.46 11.28
CA ARG A 135 3.73 -7.00 11.37
C ARG A 135 3.18 -6.39 12.64
N ILE A 136 2.20 -7.03 13.29
CA ILE A 136 1.59 -6.52 14.53
C ILE A 136 2.16 -7.16 15.79
N ALA A 137 2.83 -8.31 15.70
CA ALA A 137 3.40 -8.99 16.83
C ALA A 137 4.47 -8.12 17.53
N GLY A 138 4.36 -7.98 18.84
CA GLY A 138 5.21 -7.13 19.66
C GLY A 138 4.80 -5.66 19.68
N GLY A 139 3.83 -5.24 18.87
CA GLY A 139 3.27 -3.90 18.88
C GLY A 139 2.26 -3.67 20.00
N ILE A 140 1.99 -2.40 20.27
CA ILE A 140 0.96 -1.97 21.24
C ILE A 140 -0.26 -1.55 20.46
N ALA A 141 -1.43 -2.10 20.76
CA ALA A 141 -2.68 -1.70 20.12
C ALA A 141 -3.03 -0.25 20.52
N ALA A 142 -3.23 0.62 19.54
CA ALA A 142 -3.66 1.99 19.79
C ALA A 142 -5.16 2.08 20.10
N GLU A 143 -5.92 1.14 19.57
CA GLU A 143 -7.36 1.00 19.76
C GLU A 143 -7.75 -0.47 19.92
N ASN A 144 -8.98 -0.74 20.33
CA ASN A 144 -9.47 -2.10 20.45
C ASN A 144 -9.46 -2.81 19.10
N VAL A 145 -8.89 -4.02 19.05
CA VAL A 145 -8.95 -4.92 17.91
C VAL A 145 -10.15 -5.83 18.07
N VAL A 146 -11.11 -5.74 17.18
CA VAL A 146 -12.42 -6.38 17.28
C VAL A 146 -12.54 -7.48 16.24
N HIS A 147 -13.09 -8.62 16.65
CA HIS A 147 -13.43 -9.70 15.73
C HIS A 147 -14.51 -9.23 14.75
N PRO A 148 -14.28 -9.32 13.42
CA PRO A 148 -15.17 -8.69 12.43
C PRO A 148 -16.59 -9.28 12.38
N GLU A 149 -16.75 -10.55 12.78
CA GLU A 149 -18.06 -11.22 12.75
C GLU A 149 -18.78 -11.20 14.11
N THR A 150 -18.04 -11.38 15.20
CA THR A 150 -18.65 -11.53 16.53
C THR A 150 -18.69 -10.25 17.35
N GLY A 151 -17.86 -9.26 17.00
CA GLY A 151 -17.71 -8.03 17.79
C GLY A 151 -16.90 -8.21 19.08
N GLU A 152 -16.34 -9.40 19.33
CA GLU A 152 -15.49 -9.67 20.49
C GLU A 152 -14.19 -8.87 20.42
N ILE A 153 -13.75 -8.31 21.55
CA ILE A 153 -12.46 -7.63 21.64
C ILE A 153 -11.36 -8.68 21.76
N LEU A 154 -10.51 -8.77 20.73
CA LEU A 154 -9.37 -9.69 20.67
C LEU A 154 -8.13 -9.10 21.36
N ALA A 155 -7.93 -7.80 21.24
CA ALA A 155 -6.91 -7.05 21.96
C ALA A 155 -7.47 -5.70 22.38
N ALA A 156 -7.26 -5.31 23.63
CA ALA A 156 -7.69 -4.01 24.12
C ALA A 156 -6.69 -2.91 23.75
N ALA A 157 -7.17 -1.67 23.65
CA ALA A 157 -6.30 -0.50 23.51
C ALA A 157 -5.24 -0.46 24.63
N GLY A 158 -3.99 -0.24 24.29
CA GLY A 158 -2.85 -0.24 25.20
C GLY A 158 -2.25 -1.62 25.47
N GLU A 159 -2.84 -2.70 24.97
CA GLU A 159 -2.33 -4.06 25.14
C GLU A 159 -1.19 -4.33 24.16
N THR A 160 -0.14 -5.00 24.65
CA THR A 160 0.92 -5.52 23.79
C THR A 160 0.45 -6.81 23.11
N ILE A 161 0.51 -6.84 21.80
CA ILE A 161 0.07 -7.98 21.00
C ILE A 161 1.16 -9.05 21.00
N SER A 162 0.95 -10.17 21.70
CA SER A 162 1.84 -11.31 21.63
C SER A 162 1.80 -11.97 20.24
N ARG A 163 2.76 -12.84 19.97
CA ARG A 163 2.81 -13.57 18.69
C ARG A 163 1.58 -14.47 18.49
N GLU A 164 1.17 -15.14 19.56
CA GLU A 164 -0.02 -16.01 19.59
C GLU A 164 -1.30 -15.20 19.35
N LEU A 165 -1.41 -14.05 19.99
CA LEU A 165 -2.55 -13.14 19.82
C LEU A 165 -2.58 -12.55 18.40
N ALA A 166 -1.41 -12.19 17.83
CA ALA A 166 -1.31 -11.72 16.45
C ALA A 166 -1.81 -12.77 15.44
N ASP A 167 -1.47 -14.04 15.66
CA ASP A 167 -1.95 -15.15 14.82
C ASP A 167 -3.46 -15.37 14.97
N GLN A 168 -4.01 -15.21 16.18
CA GLN A 168 -5.46 -15.25 16.40
C GLN A 168 -6.19 -14.12 15.69
N ILE A 169 -5.67 -12.89 15.78
CA ILE A 169 -6.22 -11.71 15.10
C ILE A 169 -6.25 -11.93 13.58
N GLN A 170 -5.16 -12.44 13.00
CA GLN A 170 -5.11 -12.73 11.57
C GLN A 170 -6.12 -13.82 11.17
N ARG A 171 -6.23 -14.91 11.94
CA ARG A 171 -7.19 -16.00 11.68
C ARG A 171 -8.64 -15.57 11.82
N ALA A 172 -8.92 -14.59 12.68
CA ALA A 172 -10.24 -14.01 12.84
C ALA A 172 -10.71 -13.20 11.62
N GLY A 173 -9.80 -12.91 10.66
CA GLY A 173 -10.13 -12.15 9.46
C GLY A 173 -10.02 -10.64 9.64
N VAL A 174 -9.37 -10.17 10.71
CA VAL A 174 -9.09 -8.73 10.90
C VAL A 174 -8.18 -8.23 9.79
N ASN A 175 -8.55 -7.14 9.13
CA ASN A 175 -7.83 -6.55 8.01
C ASN A 175 -7.04 -5.30 8.36
N CYS A 176 -7.30 -4.68 9.48
CA CYS A 176 -6.64 -3.47 9.90
C CYS A 176 -6.43 -3.46 11.41
N VAL A 177 -5.22 -3.14 11.83
CA VAL A 177 -4.85 -2.93 13.23
C VAL A 177 -4.08 -1.62 13.34
N VAL A 178 -4.46 -0.77 14.28
CA VAL A 178 -3.75 0.47 14.58
C VAL A 178 -2.81 0.23 15.74
N LEU A 179 -1.51 0.46 15.53
CA LEU A 179 -0.47 0.30 16.53
C LEU A 179 0.01 1.67 17.01
N HIS A 180 0.21 1.76 18.32
CA HIS A 180 0.87 2.91 18.93
C HIS A 180 2.39 2.74 18.87
N THR A 181 3.10 3.75 18.37
CA THR A 181 4.56 3.73 18.21
C THR A 181 5.15 4.99 18.83
N GLU A 182 6.24 4.80 19.56
CA GLU A 182 7.06 5.89 20.08
C GLU A 182 8.48 5.78 19.53
N ASN A 183 9.02 6.88 19.06
CA ASN A 183 10.41 7.00 18.63
C ASN A 183 10.96 8.40 18.96
N GLU A 184 12.19 8.68 18.53
CA GLU A 184 12.86 9.97 18.76
C GLU A 184 12.09 11.18 18.19
N ARG A 185 11.17 10.95 17.25
CA ARG A 185 10.32 11.99 16.63
C ARG A 185 9.01 12.22 17.35
N GLY A 186 8.70 11.41 18.37
CA GLY A 186 7.48 11.49 19.16
C GLY A 186 6.65 10.23 19.16
N SER A 187 5.39 10.40 19.55
CA SER A 187 4.38 9.36 19.70
C SER A 187 3.38 9.49 18.56
N PHE A 188 3.10 8.42 17.85
CA PHE A 188 2.17 8.40 16.72
C PHE A 188 1.57 7.01 16.51
N ASP A 189 0.44 6.97 15.83
CA ASP A 189 -0.28 5.75 15.52
C ASP A 189 -0.04 5.33 14.07
N ILE A 190 0.25 4.05 13.88
CA ILE A 190 0.48 3.45 12.56
C ILE A 190 -0.66 2.51 12.23
N LYS A 191 -1.26 2.69 11.06
CA LYS A 191 -2.27 1.79 10.52
C LYS A 191 -1.59 0.64 9.78
N VAL A 192 -1.78 -0.60 10.26
CA VAL A 192 -1.27 -1.82 9.63
C VAL A 192 -2.42 -2.52 8.91
N ILE A 193 -2.29 -2.63 7.60
CA ILE A 193 -3.33 -3.18 6.73
C ILE A 193 -2.94 -4.60 6.33
N GLY A 194 -3.86 -5.55 6.50
CA GLY A 194 -3.74 -6.91 6.01
C GLY A 194 -4.04 -7.01 4.50
N ASN A 195 -3.75 -8.15 3.92
CA ASN A 195 -4.05 -8.44 2.51
C ASN A 195 -5.28 -9.35 2.32
N ASN A 196 -6.14 -9.45 3.32
CA ASN A 196 -7.40 -10.21 3.26
C ASN A 196 -8.53 -9.48 2.53
N PHE A 197 -8.27 -8.25 2.03
CA PHE A 197 -9.25 -7.45 1.30
C PHE A 197 -9.57 -7.96 -0.11
N ALA A 198 -8.76 -8.85 -0.65
CA ALA A 198 -9.05 -9.40 -1.95
C ALA A 198 -10.25 -10.34 -1.80
N ASP A 199 -11.44 -9.83 -2.07
CA ASP A 199 -12.57 -10.69 -2.38
C ASP A 199 -12.20 -11.46 -3.66
N ALA A 200 -11.83 -12.72 -3.47
CA ALA A 200 -11.43 -13.59 -4.57
C ALA A 200 -12.55 -13.75 -5.61
N SER A 201 -13.81 -13.55 -5.23
CA SER A 201 -14.95 -13.61 -6.14
C SER A 201 -14.93 -12.50 -7.18
N ALA A 202 -14.36 -11.34 -6.87
CA ALA A 202 -14.20 -10.23 -7.82
C ALA A 202 -13.17 -10.51 -8.93
N PHE A 203 -12.31 -11.53 -8.74
CA PHE A 203 -11.21 -11.86 -9.65
C PHE A 203 -11.30 -13.27 -10.24
N LEU A 204 -12.30 -14.06 -9.85
CA LEU A 204 -12.49 -15.45 -10.28
C LEU A 204 -13.69 -15.65 -11.21
N SER A 205 -14.22 -14.58 -11.81
CA SER A 205 -15.27 -14.68 -12.84
C SER A 205 -14.70 -15.02 -14.21
#